data_094672bff190341652e0a563a912224d
#
_entry.id   094672bff190341652e0a563a912224d
#
_cell.length_a   1.000
_cell.length_b   1.000
_cell.length_c   1.000
_cell.angle_alpha   90.00
_cell.angle_beta   90.00
_cell.angle_gamma   90.00
#
_symmetry.space_group_name_H-M   'P 1'
#
loop_
_entity.id
_entity.type
_entity.pdbx_description
1 polymer ?
#
loop_
_entity_poly.entity_id
_entity_poly.type
_entity_poly.pdbx_seq_one_letter_code
_entity_poly.pdbx_strand_id
1 'polypeptide(L)'
;MEILFEVKNSTGVITLSRPKALNALNLNMAIQLSKKLKEWEDDNAVERVILLGEGNHFCAGGDVKSVHLSGPFSELKREFFSKEYSLNLQIKNFPKPYLSIWKGVVMGGGVGLSIYGDYRIATDSTKFAMPETSIGFFPDVGASFFLSRMENNIGKYLGLTGELIQCKDLLNFGLATHYCREDKLEILINQYILDGSIVSHEIKNSSSFSEEKLDFINKNFTGDIYEILKKIAAKQDQDNILNRLLSKCPMSLAVTTLLINNSSNRTLKECLEIEYRLSQKMVNRHDFGEGIEAVLIEKHHNPQWQPSSTKEINLEDLNKIFASSIDNELKL
;
A
#
# COMPACT_ATOMS: atom_id res chain seq x y z
N MET A 1 -3.52 20.37 13.83
CA MET A 1 -3.66 18.92 14.08
C MET A 1 -3.37 18.22 12.77
N GLU A 2 -2.78 17.02 12.80
CA GLU A 2 -2.40 16.28 11.58
C GLU A 2 -3.49 15.30 11.11
N ILE A 3 -4.50 15.08 11.94
CA ILE A 3 -5.72 14.34 11.64
C ILE A 3 -6.90 15.00 12.36
N LEU A 4 -8.03 15.14 11.67
CA LEU A 4 -9.23 15.79 12.19
C LEU A 4 -10.38 14.79 12.25
N PHE A 5 -11.23 14.93 13.26
CA PHE A 5 -12.41 14.09 13.47
C PHE A 5 -13.62 14.96 13.77
N GLU A 6 -14.71 14.71 13.09
CA GLU A 6 -16.01 15.34 13.36
C GLU A 6 -17.14 14.34 13.12
N VAL A 7 -18.31 14.60 13.68
CA VAL A 7 -19.52 13.82 13.39
C VAL A 7 -20.54 14.75 12.75
N LYS A 8 -21.01 14.39 11.56
CA LYS A 8 -22.03 15.11 10.81
C LYS A 8 -23.11 14.12 10.32
N ASN A 9 -24.37 14.37 10.62
CA ASN A 9 -25.48 13.52 10.18
C ASN A 9 -25.22 12.01 10.37
N SER A 10 -24.84 11.61 11.57
CA SER A 10 -24.47 10.23 11.93
C SER A 10 -23.27 9.66 11.12
N THR A 11 -22.49 10.50 10.44
CA THR A 11 -21.28 10.10 9.73
C THR A 11 -20.06 10.62 10.48
N GLY A 12 -19.18 9.70 10.87
CA GLY A 12 -17.84 10.03 11.37
C GLY A 12 -16.96 10.46 10.19
N VAL A 13 -16.56 11.72 10.17
CA VAL A 13 -15.70 12.29 9.12
C VAL A 13 -14.28 12.36 9.65
N ILE A 14 -13.37 11.69 8.96
CA ILE A 14 -11.93 11.67 9.26
C ILE A 14 -11.20 12.39 8.13
N THR A 15 -10.36 13.36 8.47
CA THR A 15 -9.54 14.07 7.48
C THR A 15 -8.07 13.97 7.85
N LEU A 16 -7.26 13.34 6.99
CA LEU A 16 -5.81 13.38 7.08
C LEU A 16 -5.35 14.80 6.70
N SER A 17 -4.66 15.51 7.59
CA SER A 17 -4.37 16.94 7.46
C SER A 17 -2.87 17.26 7.54
N ARG A 18 -2.10 16.62 6.64
CA ARG A 18 -0.67 16.88 6.40
C ARG A 18 -0.41 17.14 4.90
N PRO A 19 -1.08 18.10 4.24
CA PRO A 19 -1.02 18.25 2.78
C PRO A 19 0.40 18.51 2.25
N LYS A 20 1.27 19.17 3.02
CA LYS A 20 2.69 19.38 2.67
C LYS A 20 3.51 18.09 2.63
N ALA A 21 3.09 17.07 3.33
CA ALA A 21 3.66 15.72 3.33
C ALA A 21 2.78 14.72 2.54
N LEU A 22 1.93 15.21 1.64
CA LEU A 22 0.96 14.40 0.88
C LEU A 22 0.12 13.49 1.78
N ASN A 23 -0.22 13.96 2.98
CA ASN A 23 -0.97 13.26 4.03
C ASN A 23 -0.32 11.95 4.51
N ALA A 24 1.00 11.84 4.44
CA ALA A 24 1.72 10.66 4.92
C ALA A 24 1.40 10.37 6.40
N LEU A 25 1.12 9.08 6.68
CA LEU A 25 0.71 8.59 7.99
C LEU A 25 1.91 8.54 8.94
N ASN A 26 1.85 9.21 10.07
CA ASN A 26 2.82 9.04 11.15
C ASN A 26 2.25 8.25 12.33
N LEU A 27 3.11 7.89 13.28
CA LEU A 27 2.71 7.11 14.46
C LEU A 27 1.56 7.74 15.24
N ASN A 28 1.61 9.06 15.46
CA ASN A 28 0.58 9.77 16.22
C ASN A 28 -0.78 9.73 15.51
N MET A 29 -0.81 9.91 14.18
CA MET A 29 -2.03 9.77 13.39
C MET A 29 -2.60 8.34 13.47
N ALA A 30 -1.76 7.31 13.36
CA ALA A 30 -2.18 5.92 13.47
C ALA A 30 -2.83 5.63 14.85
N ILE A 31 -2.21 6.10 15.94
CA ILE A 31 -2.74 5.96 17.29
C ILE A 31 -4.07 6.70 17.45
N GLN A 32 -4.17 7.95 16.99
CA GLN A 32 -5.39 8.75 17.10
C GLN A 32 -6.53 8.14 16.28
N LEU A 33 -6.25 7.67 15.07
CA LEU A 33 -7.25 7.03 14.21
C LEU A 33 -7.75 5.72 14.83
N SER A 34 -6.85 4.87 15.30
CA SER A 34 -7.22 3.63 15.97
C SER A 34 -8.11 3.87 17.19
N LYS A 35 -7.74 4.85 18.02
CA LYS A 35 -8.54 5.24 19.20
C LYS A 35 -9.93 5.74 18.77
N LYS A 36 -9.99 6.60 17.75
CA LYS A 36 -11.25 7.18 17.29
C LYS A 36 -12.18 6.14 16.68
N LEU A 37 -11.65 5.21 15.87
CA LEU A 37 -12.45 4.10 15.34
C LEU A 37 -13.00 3.23 16.45
N LYS A 38 -12.20 2.96 17.50
CA LYS A 38 -12.69 2.20 18.66
C LYS A 38 -13.82 2.93 19.44
N GLU A 39 -13.72 4.25 19.59
CA GLU A 39 -14.79 5.05 20.17
C GLU A 39 -16.07 4.99 19.32
N TRP A 40 -15.94 5.11 18.00
CA TRP A 40 -17.09 5.13 17.06
C TRP A 40 -17.69 3.74 16.79
N GLU A 41 -16.95 2.67 17.07
CA GLU A 41 -17.46 1.29 16.98
C GLU A 41 -18.69 1.09 17.87
N ASP A 42 -18.64 1.59 19.09
CA ASP A 42 -19.69 1.44 20.10
C ASP A 42 -20.65 2.66 20.18
N ASP A 43 -20.36 3.75 19.46
CA ASP A 43 -21.17 4.98 19.49
C ASP A 43 -22.37 4.89 18.54
N ASN A 44 -23.60 4.78 19.07
CA ASN A 44 -24.81 4.73 18.27
C ASN A 44 -25.13 6.04 17.51
N ALA A 45 -24.48 7.16 17.85
CA ALA A 45 -24.62 8.40 17.09
C ALA A 45 -23.81 8.38 15.79
N VAL A 46 -22.92 7.41 15.60
CA VAL A 46 -22.13 7.21 14.38
C VAL A 46 -22.58 5.93 13.68
N GLU A 47 -23.19 6.05 12.52
CA GLU A 47 -23.69 4.91 11.73
C GLU A 47 -22.71 4.48 10.63
N ARG A 48 -21.84 5.37 10.18
CA ARG A 48 -20.88 5.16 9.08
C ARG A 48 -19.66 6.07 9.23
N VAL A 49 -18.61 5.78 8.47
CA VAL A 49 -17.38 6.57 8.49
C VAL A 49 -16.93 6.92 7.07
N ILE A 50 -16.40 8.14 6.89
CA ILE A 50 -15.71 8.57 5.67
C ILE A 50 -14.29 9.05 5.99
N LEU A 51 -13.30 8.56 5.23
CA LEU A 51 -11.90 8.96 5.33
C LEU A 51 -11.50 9.79 4.11
N LEU A 52 -10.97 10.97 4.36
CA LEU A 52 -10.58 11.99 3.39
C LEU A 52 -9.12 12.39 3.58
N GLY A 53 -8.47 12.84 2.49
CA GLY A 53 -7.20 13.56 2.54
C GLY A 53 -7.43 15.06 2.28
N GLU A 54 -6.85 15.93 3.09
CA GLU A 54 -6.85 17.36 2.86
C GLU A 54 -6.05 17.71 1.58
N GLY A 55 -6.57 18.62 0.78
CA GLY A 55 -5.93 19.11 -0.45
C GLY A 55 -6.15 18.18 -1.64
N ASN A 56 -5.08 17.90 -2.40
CA ASN A 56 -5.16 17.22 -3.69
C ASN A 56 -4.80 15.74 -3.64
N HIS A 57 -4.42 15.20 -2.49
CA HIS A 57 -3.95 13.83 -2.35
C HIS A 57 -4.61 13.15 -1.15
N PHE A 58 -4.91 11.87 -1.30
CA PHE A 58 -5.44 11.07 -0.21
C PHE A 58 -4.34 10.78 0.83
N CYS A 59 -3.36 9.94 0.48
CA CYS A 59 -2.23 9.61 1.35
C CYS A 59 -1.11 8.95 0.54
N ALA A 60 0.12 9.46 0.66
CA ALA A 60 1.28 8.96 -0.06
C ALA A 60 2.01 7.79 0.63
N GLY A 61 1.49 7.30 1.75
CA GLY A 61 2.08 6.17 2.48
C GLY A 61 2.40 6.49 3.94
N GLY A 62 3.17 5.61 4.58
CA GLY A 62 3.73 5.84 5.90
C GLY A 62 4.84 6.91 5.87
N ASP A 63 5.04 7.62 6.98
CA ASP A 63 6.14 8.58 7.13
C ASP A 63 7.49 7.86 7.35
N VAL A 64 7.87 7.05 6.33
CA VAL A 64 9.09 6.23 6.35
C VAL A 64 10.37 7.07 6.41
N LYS A 65 10.29 8.35 6.01
CA LYS A 65 11.39 9.30 6.20
C LYS A 65 11.67 9.52 7.68
N SER A 66 10.64 9.78 8.49
CA SER A 66 10.79 9.92 9.95
C SER A 66 11.25 8.60 10.59
N VAL A 67 10.76 7.47 10.09
CA VAL A 67 11.18 6.13 10.52
C VAL A 67 12.67 5.91 10.25
N HIS A 68 13.17 6.27 9.07
CA HIS A 68 14.61 6.18 8.74
C HIS A 68 15.46 7.09 9.65
N LEU A 69 15.09 8.37 9.75
CA LEU A 69 15.83 9.37 10.53
C LEU A 69 15.84 9.11 12.04
N SER A 70 14.99 8.21 12.55
CA SER A 70 14.98 7.82 13.97
C SER A 70 16.21 6.98 14.37
N GLY A 71 17.01 6.55 13.41
CA GLY A 71 18.22 5.78 13.62
C GLY A 71 18.03 4.26 13.63
N PRO A 72 19.13 3.49 13.70
CA PRO A 72 19.09 2.03 13.73
C PRO A 72 18.40 1.53 15.00
N PHE A 73 17.57 0.49 14.85
CA PHE A 73 16.88 -0.22 15.95
C PHE A 73 16.06 0.68 16.89
N SER A 74 15.61 1.86 16.41
CA SER A 74 14.80 2.76 17.23
C SER A 74 13.44 2.15 17.58
N GLU A 75 12.90 2.52 18.75
CA GLU A 75 11.55 2.08 19.15
C GLU A 75 10.48 2.58 18.19
N LEU A 76 10.68 3.76 17.59
CA LEU A 76 9.76 4.31 16.58
C LEU A 76 9.54 3.33 15.43
N LYS A 77 10.58 2.64 14.92
CA LYS A 77 10.45 1.64 13.87
C LYS A 77 9.50 0.52 14.26
N ARG A 78 9.65 0.00 15.48
CA ARG A 78 8.82 -1.07 16.01
C ARG A 78 7.39 -0.62 16.23
N GLU A 79 7.21 0.50 16.91
CA GLU A 79 5.89 1.02 17.27
C GLU A 79 5.09 1.44 16.05
N PHE A 80 5.73 2.12 15.08
CA PHE A 80 5.05 2.59 13.87
C PHE A 80 4.40 1.43 13.11
N PHE A 81 5.17 0.42 12.71
CA PHE A 81 4.62 -0.73 11.97
C PHE A 81 3.62 -1.55 12.80
N SER A 82 3.88 -1.70 14.10
CA SER A 82 2.93 -2.39 14.99
C SER A 82 1.58 -1.68 15.03
N LYS A 83 1.56 -0.35 15.18
CA LYS A 83 0.32 0.43 15.23
C LYS A 83 -0.37 0.52 13.88
N GLU A 84 0.39 0.70 12.81
CA GLU A 84 -0.14 0.74 11.46
C GLU A 84 -0.82 -0.59 11.06
N TYR A 85 -0.16 -1.72 11.30
CA TYR A 85 -0.72 -3.03 10.92
C TYR A 85 -1.89 -3.45 11.82
N SER A 86 -1.85 -3.11 13.11
CA SER A 86 -3.02 -3.29 13.99
C SER A 86 -4.22 -2.45 13.52
N LEU A 87 -3.97 -1.21 13.07
CA LEU A 87 -4.99 -0.34 12.49
C LEU A 87 -5.57 -0.91 11.20
N ASN A 88 -4.75 -1.50 10.32
CA ASN A 88 -5.24 -2.12 9.08
C ASN A 88 -6.22 -3.27 9.39
N LEU A 89 -5.90 -4.12 10.38
CA LEU A 89 -6.81 -5.18 10.81
C LEU A 89 -8.06 -4.61 11.49
N GLN A 90 -7.92 -3.55 12.27
CA GLN A 90 -9.06 -2.86 12.90
C GLN A 90 -10.03 -2.30 11.84
N ILE A 91 -9.52 -1.66 10.79
CA ILE A 91 -10.35 -1.17 9.67
C ILE A 91 -11.08 -2.33 8.98
N LYS A 92 -10.40 -3.46 8.75
CA LYS A 92 -11.04 -4.66 8.17
C LYS A 92 -12.19 -5.18 9.00
N ASN A 93 -12.07 -5.10 10.32
CA ASN A 93 -13.06 -5.64 11.26
C ASN A 93 -14.03 -4.56 11.78
N PHE A 94 -13.93 -3.33 11.28
CA PHE A 94 -14.81 -2.24 11.72
C PHE A 94 -16.25 -2.53 11.33
N PRO A 95 -17.23 -2.52 12.28
CA PRO A 95 -18.57 -3.08 12.05
C PRO A 95 -19.52 -2.14 11.30
N LYS A 96 -19.08 -0.91 10.99
CA LYS A 96 -19.91 0.10 10.31
C LYS A 96 -19.33 0.41 8.93
N PRO A 97 -20.18 0.85 7.96
CA PRO A 97 -19.71 1.21 6.62
C PRO A 97 -18.53 2.19 6.65
N TYR A 98 -17.43 1.82 6.01
CA TYR A 98 -16.19 2.58 5.93
C TYR A 98 -15.89 2.95 4.48
N LEU A 99 -15.96 4.24 4.16
CA LEU A 99 -15.72 4.78 2.84
C LEU A 99 -14.42 5.59 2.81
N SER A 100 -13.64 5.45 1.75
CA SER A 100 -12.43 6.24 1.51
C SER A 100 -12.48 6.93 0.16
N ILE A 101 -12.09 8.20 0.11
CA ILE A 101 -12.00 8.99 -1.12
C ILE A 101 -10.57 8.98 -1.65
N TRP A 102 -10.37 8.29 -2.75
CA TRP A 102 -9.08 8.16 -3.42
C TRP A 102 -8.85 9.29 -4.42
N LYS A 103 -8.52 10.48 -3.93
CA LYS A 103 -8.15 11.62 -4.75
C LYS A 103 -6.62 11.73 -4.86
N GLY A 104 -6.08 11.94 -6.05
CA GLY A 104 -4.63 12.07 -6.26
C GLY A 104 -3.86 10.82 -5.81
N VAL A 105 -2.81 11.00 -5.04
CA VAL A 105 -1.89 9.92 -4.63
C VAL A 105 -2.51 9.02 -3.56
N VAL A 106 -2.43 7.69 -3.78
CA VAL A 106 -2.84 6.61 -2.88
C VAL A 106 -1.75 5.53 -2.91
N MET A 107 -0.85 5.52 -1.93
CA MET A 107 0.31 4.63 -1.95
C MET A 107 0.60 4.06 -0.56
N GLY A 108 1.23 2.89 -0.48
CA GLY A 108 1.75 2.28 0.75
C GLY A 108 0.77 2.31 1.92
N GLY A 109 1.14 2.93 3.04
CA GLY A 109 0.26 3.09 4.22
C GLY A 109 -1.10 3.73 3.90
N GLY A 110 -1.19 4.61 2.88
CA GLY A 110 -2.47 5.15 2.40
C GLY A 110 -3.39 4.06 1.82
N VAL A 111 -2.82 3.06 1.14
CA VAL A 111 -3.55 1.87 0.72
C VAL A 111 -4.04 1.11 1.95
N GLY A 112 -3.17 0.88 2.95
CA GLY A 112 -3.52 0.20 4.20
C GLY A 112 -4.67 0.84 4.97
N LEU A 113 -4.77 2.19 4.96
CA LEU A 113 -5.87 2.92 5.61
C LEU A 113 -7.23 2.76 4.91
N SER A 114 -7.29 2.18 3.71
CA SER A 114 -8.47 2.27 2.87
C SER A 114 -8.90 0.97 2.17
N ILE A 115 -7.94 0.13 1.79
CA ILE A 115 -8.21 -1.07 0.97
C ILE A 115 -9.15 -2.07 1.63
N TYR A 116 -9.19 -2.09 2.96
CA TYR A 116 -10.00 -3.00 3.77
C TYR A 116 -11.39 -2.46 4.12
N GLY A 117 -11.67 -1.18 3.84
CA GLY A 117 -12.99 -0.58 3.99
C GLY A 117 -13.97 -1.06 2.92
N ASP A 118 -15.26 -0.78 3.12
CA ASP A 118 -16.33 -1.26 2.23
C ASP A 118 -16.30 -0.54 0.87
N TYR A 119 -16.03 0.77 0.90
CA TYR A 119 -16.12 1.61 -0.29
C TYR A 119 -14.83 2.40 -0.52
N ARG A 120 -14.29 2.31 -1.73
CA ARG A 120 -13.11 3.03 -2.22
C ARG A 120 -13.50 3.77 -3.48
N ILE A 121 -13.61 5.09 -3.39
CA ILE A 121 -14.07 5.94 -4.48
C ILE A 121 -12.85 6.48 -5.21
N ALA A 122 -12.57 5.97 -6.39
CA ALA A 122 -11.54 6.52 -7.27
C ALA A 122 -12.05 7.75 -8.03
N THR A 123 -11.16 8.68 -8.35
CA THR A 123 -11.45 9.89 -9.15
C THR A 123 -10.56 9.96 -10.38
N ASP A 124 -10.77 10.95 -11.26
CA ASP A 124 -9.93 11.17 -12.44
C ASP A 124 -8.44 11.34 -12.10
N SER A 125 -8.14 11.94 -10.95
CA SER A 125 -6.78 12.21 -10.50
C SER A 125 -6.13 11.06 -9.72
N THR A 126 -6.85 9.97 -9.44
CA THR A 126 -6.33 8.86 -8.63
C THR A 126 -5.08 8.24 -9.25
N LYS A 127 -4.04 8.12 -8.44
CA LYS A 127 -2.74 7.53 -8.76
C LYS A 127 -2.38 6.54 -7.67
N PHE A 128 -2.60 5.27 -7.94
CA PHE A 128 -2.33 4.18 -6.99
C PHE A 128 -1.02 3.48 -7.35
N ALA A 129 -0.22 3.16 -6.34
CA ALA A 129 0.93 2.27 -6.47
C ALA A 129 1.32 1.66 -5.12
N MET A 130 2.04 0.53 -5.17
CA MET A 130 2.80 -0.03 -4.04
C MET A 130 4.31 0.05 -4.44
N PRO A 131 4.98 1.20 -4.20
CA PRO A 131 6.31 1.48 -4.76
C PRO A 131 7.46 1.05 -3.85
N GLU A 132 7.20 0.27 -2.81
CA GLU A 132 8.12 -0.04 -1.70
C GLU A 132 9.43 -0.68 -2.17
N THR A 133 9.41 -1.45 -3.26
CA THR A 133 10.63 -2.04 -3.86
C THR A 133 11.63 -1.00 -4.36
N SER A 134 11.18 0.24 -4.57
CA SER A 134 12.03 1.37 -4.98
C SER A 134 12.78 2.03 -3.81
N ILE A 135 12.43 1.68 -2.58
CA ILE A 135 13.00 2.25 -1.35
C ILE A 135 13.62 1.19 -0.44
N GLY A 136 13.99 0.03 -1.00
CA GLY A 136 14.60 -1.04 -0.20
C GLY A 136 13.66 -1.73 0.77
N PHE A 137 12.35 -1.63 0.52
CA PHE A 137 11.29 -2.24 1.34
C PHE A 137 10.45 -3.21 0.49
N PHE A 138 9.32 -3.65 0.97
CA PHE A 138 8.37 -4.54 0.27
C PHE A 138 6.95 -3.98 0.44
N PRO A 139 6.01 -4.25 -0.49
CA PRO A 139 4.59 -3.95 -0.29
C PRO A 139 4.07 -4.61 0.98
N ASP A 140 3.77 -3.78 1.98
CA ASP A 140 3.32 -4.13 3.32
C ASP A 140 1.84 -3.75 3.55
N VAL A 141 1.42 -3.45 4.77
CA VAL A 141 0.06 -3.08 5.17
C VAL A 141 -1.01 -4.10 4.74
N GLY A 142 -0.64 -5.38 4.72
CA GLY A 142 -1.47 -6.47 4.23
C GLY A 142 -1.47 -6.60 2.71
N ALA A 143 -0.52 -6.00 2.00
CA ALA A 143 -0.43 -6.11 0.55
C ALA A 143 -0.23 -7.56 0.09
N SER A 144 0.47 -8.38 0.85
CA SER A 144 0.60 -9.79 0.55
C SER A 144 -0.75 -10.51 0.54
N PHE A 145 -1.72 -10.07 1.34
CA PHE A 145 -3.08 -10.61 1.36
C PHE A 145 -3.85 -10.27 0.07
N PHE A 146 -3.94 -8.99 -0.33
CA PHE A 146 -4.76 -8.63 -1.49
C PHE A 146 -4.02 -8.86 -2.82
N LEU A 147 -2.71 -8.62 -2.91
CA LEU A 147 -1.95 -8.84 -4.14
C LEU A 147 -1.86 -10.33 -4.51
N SER A 148 -1.75 -11.24 -3.54
CA SER A 148 -1.69 -12.67 -3.82
C SER A 148 -3.01 -13.26 -4.36
N ARG A 149 -4.12 -12.53 -4.23
CA ARG A 149 -5.46 -12.93 -4.66
C ARG A 149 -5.91 -12.28 -5.97
N MET A 150 -5.12 -11.36 -6.50
CA MET A 150 -5.40 -10.77 -7.80
C MET A 150 -5.14 -11.79 -8.92
N GLU A 151 -6.07 -11.85 -9.87
CA GLU A 151 -6.00 -12.78 -10.98
C GLU A 151 -4.80 -12.48 -11.91
N ASN A 152 -4.41 -13.45 -12.71
CA ASN A 152 -3.44 -13.32 -13.80
C ASN A 152 -2.07 -12.75 -13.38
N ASN A 153 -1.64 -13.00 -12.15
CA ASN A 153 -0.38 -12.49 -11.59
C ASN A 153 -0.26 -10.95 -11.55
N ILE A 154 -1.36 -10.22 -11.72
CA ILE A 154 -1.39 -8.75 -11.69
C ILE A 154 -0.86 -8.23 -10.36
N GLY A 155 -1.28 -8.83 -9.24
CA GLY A 155 -0.79 -8.37 -7.92
C GLY A 155 0.72 -8.53 -7.77
N LYS A 156 1.30 -9.64 -8.26
CA LYS A 156 2.75 -9.82 -8.26
C LYS A 156 3.45 -8.79 -9.15
N TYR A 157 2.90 -8.53 -10.34
CA TYR A 157 3.39 -7.49 -11.23
C TYR A 157 3.40 -6.11 -10.56
N LEU A 158 2.27 -5.70 -9.96
CA LEU A 158 2.14 -4.40 -9.29
C LEU A 158 3.08 -4.29 -8.08
N GLY A 159 3.17 -5.33 -7.26
CA GLY A 159 4.03 -5.33 -6.08
C GLY A 159 5.52 -5.29 -6.41
N LEU A 160 5.96 -5.92 -7.50
CA LEU A 160 7.36 -5.95 -7.91
C LEU A 160 7.77 -4.68 -8.67
N THR A 161 6.92 -4.20 -9.57
CA THR A 161 7.24 -3.06 -10.43
C THR A 161 6.99 -1.71 -9.77
N GLY A 162 6.06 -1.66 -8.80
CA GLY A 162 5.55 -0.40 -8.27
C GLY A 162 4.85 0.45 -9.33
N GLU A 163 4.29 -0.19 -10.38
CA GLU A 163 3.62 0.54 -11.46
C GLU A 163 2.45 1.35 -10.93
N LEU A 164 2.40 2.59 -11.39
CA LEU A 164 1.31 3.49 -11.09
C LEU A 164 0.12 3.16 -11.99
N ILE A 165 -1.02 2.86 -11.37
CA ILE A 165 -2.28 2.60 -12.07
C ILE A 165 -3.34 3.65 -11.75
N GLN A 166 -4.30 3.82 -12.65
CA GLN A 166 -5.32 4.85 -12.59
C GLN A 166 -6.74 4.24 -12.53
N CYS A 167 -7.74 5.10 -12.36
CA CYS A 167 -9.08 4.71 -11.95
C CYS A 167 -9.72 3.56 -12.76
N LYS A 168 -9.54 3.49 -14.10
CA LYS A 168 -10.13 2.40 -14.89
C LYS A 168 -9.56 1.03 -14.50
N ASP A 169 -8.24 0.96 -14.37
CA ASP A 169 -7.57 -0.28 -13.99
C ASP A 169 -7.83 -0.64 -12.52
N LEU A 170 -7.98 0.36 -11.65
CA LEU A 170 -8.37 0.15 -10.26
C LEU A 170 -9.72 -0.54 -10.12
N LEU A 171 -10.70 -0.16 -10.95
CA LEU A 171 -12.01 -0.83 -10.98
C LEU A 171 -11.91 -2.22 -11.61
N ASN A 172 -11.20 -2.35 -12.74
CA ASN A 172 -11.03 -3.63 -13.43
C ASN A 172 -10.35 -4.68 -12.53
N PHE A 173 -9.42 -4.24 -11.67
CA PHE A 173 -8.71 -5.13 -10.74
C PHE A 173 -9.38 -5.25 -9.37
N GLY A 174 -10.54 -4.61 -9.15
CA GLY A 174 -11.28 -4.67 -7.89
C GLY A 174 -10.61 -3.92 -6.73
N LEU A 175 -9.59 -3.09 -7.00
CA LEU A 175 -8.93 -2.28 -5.99
C LEU A 175 -9.79 -1.09 -5.57
N ALA A 176 -10.43 -0.39 -6.51
CA ALA A 176 -11.50 0.56 -6.22
C ALA A 176 -12.88 -0.10 -6.41
N THR A 177 -13.88 0.38 -5.67
CA THR A 177 -15.26 -0.13 -5.74
C THR A 177 -16.15 0.75 -6.61
N HIS A 178 -15.89 2.06 -6.63
CA HIS A 178 -16.68 3.05 -7.36
C HIS A 178 -15.78 4.10 -7.99
N TYR A 179 -16.31 4.77 -8.98
CA TYR A 179 -15.69 5.92 -9.59
C TYR A 179 -16.59 7.15 -9.46
N CYS A 180 -15.98 8.28 -9.13
CA CYS A 180 -16.63 9.57 -9.13
C CYS A 180 -15.82 10.57 -9.95
N ARG A 181 -16.47 11.27 -10.87
CA ARG A 181 -15.86 12.41 -11.54
C ARG A 181 -15.45 13.46 -10.53
N GLU A 182 -14.28 14.07 -10.72
CA GLU A 182 -13.72 15.01 -9.74
C GLU A 182 -14.61 16.25 -9.54
N ASP A 183 -15.29 16.71 -10.61
CA ASP A 183 -16.26 17.83 -10.54
C ASP A 183 -17.56 17.48 -9.77
N LYS A 184 -17.79 16.21 -9.45
CA LYS A 184 -18.94 15.71 -8.68
C LYS A 184 -18.59 15.18 -7.30
N LEU A 185 -17.29 15.21 -6.97
CA LEU A 185 -16.78 14.58 -5.75
C LEU A 185 -17.37 15.21 -4.49
N GLU A 186 -17.46 16.53 -4.44
CA GLU A 186 -18.05 17.25 -3.28
C GLU A 186 -19.52 16.88 -3.08
N ILE A 187 -20.26 16.73 -4.16
CA ILE A 187 -21.67 16.31 -4.11
C ILE A 187 -21.77 14.90 -3.53
N LEU A 188 -20.93 13.96 -3.98
CA LEU A 188 -20.90 12.60 -3.46
C LEU A 188 -20.55 12.58 -1.97
N ILE A 189 -19.52 13.33 -1.55
CA ILE A 189 -19.12 13.40 -0.14
C ILE A 189 -20.27 13.94 0.72
N ASN A 190 -20.91 15.04 0.31
CA ASN A 190 -22.01 15.63 1.05
C ASN A 190 -23.22 14.68 1.12
N GLN A 191 -23.53 13.97 0.04
CA GLN A 191 -24.62 12.99 0.00
C GLN A 191 -24.33 11.80 0.93
N TYR A 192 -23.10 11.26 0.89
CA TYR A 192 -22.71 10.19 1.81
C TYR A 192 -22.77 10.61 3.28
N ILE A 193 -22.35 11.84 3.58
CA ILE A 193 -22.45 12.41 4.94
C ILE A 193 -23.91 12.56 5.35
N LEU A 194 -24.79 12.95 4.44
CA LEU A 194 -26.21 13.19 4.72
C LEU A 194 -26.97 11.90 5.01
N ASP A 195 -26.84 10.89 4.16
CA ASP A 195 -27.69 9.69 4.21
C ASP A 195 -26.96 8.35 3.87
N GLY A 196 -25.67 8.38 3.61
CA GLY A 196 -24.88 7.19 3.26
C GLY A 196 -24.98 6.75 1.80
N SER A 197 -25.66 7.51 0.93
CA SER A 197 -25.81 7.17 -0.48
C SER A 197 -24.52 7.37 -1.25
N ILE A 198 -24.22 6.45 -2.18
CA ILE A 198 -23.08 6.50 -3.09
C ILE A 198 -23.59 6.46 -4.52
N VAL A 199 -23.28 7.50 -5.29
CA VAL A 199 -23.56 7.54 -6.72
C VAL A 199 -22.27 7.31 -7.49
N SER A 200 -22.17 6.19 -8.21
CA SER A 200 -21.05 5.89 -9.10
C SER A 200 -21.30 6.46 -10.49
N HIS A 201 -20.25 6.89 -11.16
CA HIS A 201 -20.28 7.39 -12.53
C HIS A 201 -19.64 6.39 -13.48
N GLU A 202 -19.98 6.47 -14.77
CA GLU A 202 -19.29 5.70 -15.81
C GLU A 202 -17.92 6.29 -16.12
N ILE A 203 -16.91 5.43 -16.23
CA ILE A 203 -15.58 5.81 -16.68
C ILE A 203 -15.50 5.75 -18.19
N LYS A 204 -15.12 6.87 -18.80
CA LYS A 204 -14.93 6.97 -20.26
C LYS A 204 -13.50 6.61 -20.71
N ASN A 205 -12.54 6.61 -19.79
CA ASN A 205 -11.12 6.32 -20.12
C ASN A 205 -10.93 4.83 -20.40
N SER A 206 -10.00 4.52 -21.32
CA SER A 206 -9.58 3.15 -21.58
C SER A 206 -8.67 2.62 -20.48
N SER A 207 -8.59 1.28 -20.36
CA SER A 207 -7.57 0.62 -19.55
C SER A 207 -6.17 0.86 -20.14
N SER A 208 -5.16 1.00 -19.28
CA SER A 208 -3.75 1.00 -19.68
C SER A 208 -3.17 -0.41 -19.84
N PHE A 209 -3.96 -1.43 -19.49
CA PHE A 209 -3.60 -2.85 -19.62
C PHE A 209 -4.35 -3.45 -20.81
N SER A 210 -3.66 -3.55 -21.96
CA SER A 210 -4.16 -4.29 -23.10
C SER A 210 -4.24 -5.80 -22.80
N GLU A 211 -5.01 -6.55 -23.58
CA GLU A 211 -5.08 -8.01 -23.46
C GLU A 211 -3.68 -8.64 -23.63
N GLU A 212 -2.86 -8.12 -24.54
CA GLU A 212 -1.49 -8.56 -24.75
C GLU A 212 -0.60 -8.36 -23.53
N LYS A 213 -0.72 -7.19 -22.85
CA LYS A 213 0.01 -6.90 -21.63
C LYS A 213 -0.46 -7.80 -20.49
N LEU A 214 -1.76 -8.03 -20.34
CA LEU A 214 -2.31 -8.95 -19.33
C LEU A 214 -1.83 -10.40 -19.57
N ASP A 215 -1.84 -10.87 -20.81
CA ASP A 215 -1.32 -12.20 -21.18
C ASP A 215 0.20 -12.31 -20.92
N PHE A 216 0.95 -11.27 -21.27
CA PHE A 216 2.39 -11.20 -20.97
C PHE A 216 2.65 -11.30 -19.46
N ILE A 217 1.93 -10.53 -18.63
CA ILE A 217 2.07 -10.55 -17.18
C ILE A 217 1.73 -11.94 -16.64
N ASN A 218 0.59 -12.49 -17.04
CA ASN A 218 0.13 -13.81 -16.58
C ASN A 218 1.16 -14.93 -16.86
N LYS A 219 1.79 -14.92 -18.02
CA LYS A 219 2.77 -15.92 -18.42
C LYS A 219 4.14 -15.76 -17.76
N ASN A 220 4.57 -14.52 -17.51
CA ASN A 220 5.96 -14.24 -17.14
C ASN A 220 6.15 -13.95 -15.64
N PHE A 221 5.11 -13.50 -14.90
CA PHE A 221 5.21 -13.23 -13.46
C PHE A 221 4.89 -14.46 -12.61
N THR A 222 5.40 -15.64 -13.00
CA THR A 222 5.22 -16.92 -12.31
C THR A 222 6.56 -17.44 -11.80
N GLY A 223 6.55 -18.11 -10.63
CA GLY A 223 7.74 -18.63 -9.99
C GLY A 223 8.44 -17.62 -9.08
N ASP A 224 9.74 -17.81 -8.86
CA ASP A 224 10.57 -16.90 -8.09
C ASP A 224 11.08 -15.71 -8.93
N ILE A 225 11.81 -14.79 -8.29
CA ILE A 225 12.30 -13.58 -8.98
C ILE A 225 13.30 -13.90 -10.10
N TYR A 226 14.11 -14.95 -9.95
CA TYR A 226 15.09 -15.35 -10.97
C TYR A 226 14.39 -15.88 -12.22
N GLU A 227 13.35 -16.70 -12.02
CA GLU A 227 12.52 -17.21 -13.11
C GLU A 227 11.77 -16.09 -13.82
N ILE A 228 11.20 -15.14 -13.09
CA ILE A 228 10.52 -13.96 -13.64
C ILE A 228 11.50 -13.16 -14.52
N LEU A 229 12.64 -12.77 -13.98
CA LEU A 229 13.62 -11.98 -14.72
C LEU A 229 14.15 -12.74 -15.97
N LYS A 230 14.38 -14.05 -15.84
CA LYS A 230 14.81 -14.89 -16.97
C LYS A 230 13.74 -14.96 -18.08
N LYS A 231 12.47 -15.13 -17.71
CA LYS A 231 11.35 -15.18 -18.67
C LYS A 231 11.20 -13.86 -19.41
N ILE A 232 11.26 -12.73 -18.68
CA ILE A 232 11.11 -11.39 -19.27
C ILE A 232 12.30 -11.06 -20.17
N ALA A 233 13.54 -11.33 -19.74
CA ALA A 233 14.74 -11.10 -20.51
C ALA A 233 14.79 -11.89 -21.84
N ALA A 234 14.10 -13.03 -21.92
CA ALA A 234 14.00 -13.86 -23.13
C ALA A 234 12.93 -13.36 -24.12
N LYS A 235 12.19 -12.32 -23.81
CA LYS A 235 11.10 -11.76 -24.62
C LYS A 235 11.43 -10.35 -25.08
N GLN A 236 10.71 -9.90 -26.11
CA GLN A 236 10.73 -8.49 -26.47
C GLN A 236 9.93 -7.71 -25.41
N ASP A 237 10.64 -6.91 -24.63
CA ASP A 237 10.06 -6.12 -23.54
C ASP A 237 9.48 -4.80 -24.10
N GLN A 238 8.22 -4.84 -24.51
CA GLN A 238 7.56 -3.69 -25.14
C GLN A 238 7.31 -2.53 -24.13
N ASP A 239 7.11 -2.83 -22.85
CA ASP A 239 6.76 -1.85 -21.82
C ASP A 239 7.96 -1.49 -20.92
N ASN A 240 9.16 -1.86 -21.30
CA ASN A 240 10.38 -1.64 -20.50
C ASN A 240 10.30 -2.24 -19.07
N ILE A 241 9.55 -3.34 -18.92
CA ILE A 241 9.29 -3.98 -17.62
C ILE A 241 10.59 -4.51 -17.01
N LEU A 242 11.47 -5.09 -17.83
CA LEU A 242 12.76 -5.60 -17.35
C LEU A 242 13.61 -4.51 -16.69
N ASN A 243 13.78 -3.37 -17.37
CA ASN A 243 14.56 -2.26 -16.84
C ASN A 243 13.94 -1.68 -15.58
N ARG A 244 12.60 -1.64 -15.53
CA ARG A 244 11.86 -1.23 -14.33
C ARG A 244 12.13 -2.15 -13.15
N LEU A 245 12.13 -3.48 -13.36
CA LEU A 245 12.49 -4.45 -12.31
C LEU A 245 13.96 -4.32 -11.91
N LEU A 246 14.88 -4.20 -12.87
CA LEU A 246 16.31 -4.07 -12.60
C LEU A 246 16.68 -2.77 -11.86
N SER A 247 15.84 -1.73 -11.90
CA SER A 247 16.01 -0.51 -11.11
C SER A 247 15.59 -0.64 -9.64
N LYS A 248 14.86 -1.72 -9.27
CA LYS A 248 14.39 -1.93 -7.89
C LYS A 248 15.46 -2.59 -7.03
N CYS A 249 15.29 -2.47 -5.71
CA CYS A 249 16.14 -3.16 -4.76
C CYS A 249 16.07 -4.69 -4.96
N PRO A 250 17.19 -5.37 -5.25
CA PRO A 250 17.18 -6.81 -5.52
C PRO A 250 16.62 -7.63 -4.37
N MET A 251 17.00 -7.33 -3.12
CA MET A 251 16.48 -8.02 -1.94
C MET A 251 14.98 -7.79 -1.76
N SER A 252 14.50 -6.57 -2.01
CA SER A 252 13.07 -6.26 -1.97
C SER A 252 12.26 -7.06 -2.99
N LEU A 253 12.79 -7.22 -4.21
CA LEU A 253 12.15 -8.06 -5.23
C LEU A 253 12.04 -9.52 -4.78
N ALA A 254 13.10 -10.07 -4.19
CA ALA A 254 13.11 -11.46 -3.71
C ALA A 254 12.12 -11.65 -2.55
N VAL A 255 12.15 -10.76 -1.57
CA VAL A 255 11.23 -10.77 -0.41
C VAL A 255 9.78 -10.65 -0.88
N THR A 256 9.48 -9.68 -1.75
CA THR A 256 8.12 -9.45 -2.27
C THR A 256 7.60 -10.67 -3.03
N THR A 257 8.43 -11.26 -3.90
CA THR A 257 8.03 -12.45 -4.67
C THR A 257 7.69 -13.62 -3.76
N LEU A 258 8.57 -13.90 -2.79
CA LEU A 258 8.38 -15.01 -1.85
C LEU A 258 7.17 -14.79 -0.94
N LEU A 259 6.98 -13.56 -0.46
CA LEU A 259 5.86 -13.17 0.38
C LEU A 259 4.52 -13.36 -0.35
N ILE A 260 4.37 -12.84 -1.57
CA ILE A 260 3.15 -12.97 -2.37
C ILE A 260 2.87 -14.44 -2.72
N ASN A 261 3.90 -15.20 -3.12
CA ASN A 261 3.75 -16.61 -3.46
C ASN A 261 3.19 -17.45 -2.30
N ASN A 262 3.50 -17.08 -1.05
CA ASN A 262 3.13 -17.85 0.14
C ASN A 262 1.89 -17.30 0.88
N SER A 263 1.20 -16.28 0.35
CA SER A 263 0.13 -15.58 1.08
C SER A 263 -1.29 -15.87 0.62
N SER A 264 -1.49 -16.57 -0.50
CA SER A 264 -2.82 -16.81 -1.09
C SER A 264 -3.80 -17.54 -0.16
N ASN A 265 -3.30 -18.43 0.70
CA ASN A 265 -4.10 -19.22 1.63
C ASN A 265 -4.08 -18.68 3.08
N ARG A 266 -3.48 -17.51 3.33
CA ARG A 266 -3.37 -16.90 4.66
C ARG A 266 -4.48 -15.91 4.90
N THR A 267 -4.89 -15.75 6.14
CA THR A 267 -5.78 -14.66 6.57
C THR A 267 -5.04 -13.32 6.52
N LEU A 268 -5.78 -12.21 6.52
CA LEU A 268 -5.16 -10.88 6.62
C LEU A 268 -4.30 -10.74 7.89
N LYS A 269 -4.81 -11.25 9.03
CA LYS A 269 -4.07 -11.27 10.29
C LYS A 269 -2.70 -11.95 10.15
N GLU A 270 -2.66 -13.17 9.62
CA GLU A 270 -1.42 -13.91 9.40
C GLU A 270 -0.47 -13.19 8.43
N CYS A 271 -1.00 -12.56 7.39
CA CYS A 271 -0.20 -11.74 6.47
C CYS A 271 0.44 -10.55 7.20
N LEU A 272 -0.33 -9.78 7.97
CA LEU A 272 0.15 -8.63 8.73
C LEU A 272 1.18 -9.03 9.81
N GLU A 273 1.01 -10.17 10.49
CA GLU A 273 1.98 -10.68 11.47
C GLU A 273 3.32 -11.06 10.80
N ILE A 274 3.27 -11.67 9.60
CA ILE A 274 4.46 -11.98 8.81
C ILE A 274 5.12 -10.69 8.30
N GLU A 275 4.34 -9.77 7.74
CA GLU A 275 4.82 -8.49 7.25
C GLU A 275 5.46 -7.67 8.37
N TYR A 276 4.91 -7.71 9.59
CA TYR A 276 5.53 -7.07 10.74
C TYR A 276 6.92 -7.65 11.05
N ARG A 277 7.07 -8.97 11.06
CA ARG A 277 8.36 -9.64 11.25
C ARG A 277 9.36 -9.23 10.18
N LEU A 278 8.93 -9.19 8.92
CA LEU A 278 9.76 -8.77 7.79
C LEU A 278 10.14 -7.29 7.89
N SER A 279 9.19 -6.41 8.28
CA SER A 279 9.45 -4.98 8.39
C SER A 279 10.56 -4.68 9.38
N GLN A 280 10.58 -5.36 10.54
CA GLN A 280 11.62 -5.17 11.57
C GLN A 280 13.03 -5.54 11.08
N LYS A 281 13.13 -6.42 10.09
CA LYS A 281 14.40 -6.82 9.48
C LYS A 281 14.77 -5.92 8.32
N MET A 282 13.81 -5.62 7.44
CA MET A 282 14.07 -4.83 6.24
C MET A 282 14.41 -3.37 6.54
N VAL A 283 13.76 -2.73 7.52
CA VAL A 283 14.06 -1.32 7.89
C VAL A 283 15.44 -1.10 8.53
N ASN A 284 16.13 -2.15 8.92
CA ASN A 284 17.47 -2.10 9.47
C ASN A 284 18.55 -2.53 8.47
N ARG A 285 18.19 -2.85 7.22
CA ARG A 285 19.14 -3.12 6.15
C ARG A 285 19.67 -1.81 5.54
N HIS A 286 20.87 -1.89 4.94
CA HIS A 286 21.47 -0.82 4.15
C HIS A 286 20.48 -0.28 3.10
N ASP A 287 19.84 -1.18 2.35
CA ASP A 287 18.98 -0.84 1.21
C ASP A 287 17.79 0.06 1.58
N PHE A 288 17.22 -0.11 2.79
CA PHE A 288 16.14 0.77 3.24
C PHE A 288 16.64 2.20 3.44
N GLY A 289 17.78 2.37 4.12
CA GLY A 289 18.37 3.70 4.30
C GLY A 289 18.72 4.34 2.97
N GLU A 290 19.45 3.61 2.13
CA GLU A 290 19.86 4.05 0.79
C GLU A 290 18.65 4.45 -0.08
N GLY A 291 17.60 3.63 -0.09
CA GLY A 291 16.39 3.91 -0.86
C GLY A 291 15.65 5.16 -0.37
N ILE A 292 15.52 5.35 0.95
CA ILE A 292 14.91 6.55 1.53
C ILE A 292 15.72 7.80 1.18
N GLU A 293 17.05 7.75 1.34
CA GLU A 293 17.92 8.87 0.98
C GLU A 293 17.80 9.22 -0.51
N ALA A 294 17.98 8.22 -1.39
CA ALA A 294 17.99 8.41 -2.83
C ALA A 294 16.63 8.90 -3.40
N VAL A 295 15.51 8.43 -2.84
CA VAL A 295 14.17 8.69 -3.42
C VAL A 295 13.42 9.80 -2.72
N LEU A 296 13.51 9.90 -1.37
CA LEU A 296 12.64 10.78 -0.59
C LEU A 296 13.38 11.99 0.00
N ILE A 297 14.68 11.91 0.23
CA ILE A 297 15.47 12.98 0.85
C ILE A 297 16.24 13.76 -0.21
N GLU A 298 17.21 13.12 -0.87
CA GLU A 298 18.07 13.75 -1.88
C GLU A 298 17.43 13.79 -3.27
N LYS A 299 16.55 12.85 -3.57
CA LYS A 299 15.74 12.76 -4.81
C LYS A 299 16.55 12.62 -6.10
N HIS A 300 17.74 12.03 -6.01
CA HIS A 300 18.55 11.71 -7.21
C HIS A 300 18.10 10.44 -7.91
N HIS A 301 17.28 9.59 -7.26
CA HIS A 301 16.68 8.36 -7.82
C HIS A 301 17.69 7.35 -8.35
N ASN A 302 18.90 7.29 -7.80
CA ASN A 302 19.96 6.36 -8.19
C ASN A 302 20.56 5.66 -6.96
N PRO A 303 19.78 4.84 -6.24
CA PRO A 303 20.23 4.14 -5.05
C PRO A 303 21.29 3.07 -5.38
N GLN A 304 22.23 2.86 -4.45
CA GLN A 304 23.30 1.88 -4.56
C GLN A 304 22.96 0.64 -3.72
N TRP A 305 22.25 -0.31 -4.33
CA TRP A 305 21.75 -1.50 -3.66
C TRP A 305 22.83 -2.48 -3.22
N GLN A 306 22.61 -3.17 -2.10
CA GLN A 306 23.46 -4.24 -1.57
C GLN A 306 22.61 -5.46 -1.15
N PRO A 307 22.61 -6.55 -1.96
CA PRO A 307 23.41 -6.79 -3.18
C PRO A 307 23.00 -5.94 -4.36
N SER A 308 23.91 -5.73 -5.32
CA SER A 308 23.69 -4.91 -6.51
C SER A 308 22.78 -5.57 -7.55
N SER A 309 22.64 -6.89 -7.49
CA SER A 309 21.77 -7.67 -8.37
C SER A 309 21.11 -8.85 -7.66
N THR A 310 20.02 -9.34 -8.23
CA THR A 310 19.35 -10.54 -7.69
C THR A 310 20.27 -11.77 -7.70
N LYS A 311 21.20 -11.88 -8.67
CA LYS A 311 22.14 -13.02 -8.77
C LYS A 311 23.10 -13.11 -7.59
N GLU A 312 23.34 -12.01 -6.89
CA GLU A 312 24.23 -11.92 -5.73
C GLU A 312 23.49 -12.16 -4.40
N ILE A 313 22.16 -12.37 -4.44
CA ILE A 313 21.40 -12.63 -3.22
C ILE A 313 21.85 -13.96 -2.61
N ASN A 314 22.26 -13.89 -1.35
CA ASN A 314 22.51 -15.09 -0.56
C ASN A 314 21.15 -15.69 -0.14
N LEU A 315 20.86 -16.90 -0.59
CA LEU A 315 19.62 -17.62 -0.25
C LEU A 315 19.51 -17.90 1.26
N GLU A 316 20.62 -18.06 1.96
CA GLU A 316 20.61 -18.22 3.41
C GLU A 316 20.13 -16.95 4.10
N ASP A 317 20.59 -15.76 3.64
CA ASP A 317 20.13 -14.47 4.17
C ASP A 317 18.64 -14.26 3.89
N LEU A 318 18.18 -14.58 2.68
CA LEU A 318 16.76 -14.50 2.34
C LEU A 318 15.92 -15.43 3.25
N ASN A 319 16.36 -16.66 3.46
CA ASN A 319 15.70 -17.60 4.36
C ASN A 319 15.69 -17.11 5.81
N LYS A 320 16.78 -16.51 6.31
CA LYS A 320 16.85 -15.91 7.65
C LYS A 320 15.86 -14.75 7.81
N ILE A 321 15.61 -13.95 6.76
CA ILE A 321 14.61 -12.89 6.78
C ILE A 321 13.21 -13.46 7.05
N PHE A 322 12.87 -14.62 6.50
CA PHE A 322 11.57 -15.25 6.68
C PHE A 322 11.46 -16.15 7.93
N ALA A 323 12.50 -16.93 8.23
CA ALA A 323 12.44 -18.00 9.22
C ALA A 323 12.71 -17.57 10.66
N SER A 324 13.54 -16.54 10.89
CA SER A 324 13.87 -16.15 12.26
C SER A 324 12.77 -15.36 12.92
N SER A 325 12.37 -15.78 14.12
CA SER A 325 11.55 -14.96 15.03
C SER A 325 12.25 -13.63 15.35
N ILE A 326 11.47 -12.68 15.80
CA ILE A 326 11.94 -11.39 16.34
C ILE A 326 11.51 -11.26 17.79
N ASP A 327 12.26 -10.47 18.56
CA ASP A 327 11.79 -10.05 19.88
C ASP A 327 10.52 -9.22 19.71
N ASN A 328 9.50 -9.49 20.53
CA ASN A 328 8.21 -8.80 20.49
C ASN A 328 7.45 -8.99 19.15
N GLU A 329 7.19 -10.24 18.78
CA GLU A 329 6.28 -10.57 17.68
C GLU A 329 4.95 -9.83 17.81
N LEU A 330 4.43 -9.31 16.69
CA LEU A 330 3.08 -8.74 16.66
C LEU A 330 2.06 -9.88 16.79
N LYS A 331 1.16 -9.73 17.74
CA LYS A 331 -0.01 -10.61 17.92
C LYS A 331 -1.26 -9.76 17.74
N LEU A 332 -1.95 -9.94 16.65
CA LEU A 332 -3.14 -9.20 16.25
C LEU A 332 -4.43 -9.88 16.71
#